data_b82dea031276711af4a1860c4fc59362
#
_entry.id   b82dea031276711af4a1860c4fc59362
#
_cell.length_a   1.000
_cell.length_b   1.000
_cell.length_c   1.000
_cell.angle_alpha   90.00
_cell.angle_beta   90.00
_cell.angle_gamma   90.00
#
_symmetry.space_group_name_H-M   'P 1'
#
loop_
_entity.id
_entity.type
_entity.pdbx_description
1 polymer ?
#
loop_
_entity_poly.entity_id
_entity_poly.type
_entity_poly.pdbx_seq_one_letter_code
_entity_poly.pdbx_strand_id
1 'polypeptide(L)'
;MSRLSRIGLLGFLALVVLSGFAMSAELDKVLAIAWVAFAAMAGAAALGSRSGESTHARKLVWAFGLASGAMITSAAVFLVPNAIGHHPQFGGFGIAFGILTGFGAHTIGHRLMHLDVPFDHAALELTAHSLTAGAIIGLVYGNMPELGLLLGLAIVSHKGPAGYVAAHRLQRAGKPVSVLLLPAAGVGITAILSALLNVPSSDAINGIVFGFAAGVFLHVAMDFLPRCELGGEVYEVAQLSDDAHHLLDKLRTHAVASTTLGGVVVFIFWLTIAQP
;
A
#
# COMPACT_ATOMS: atom_id res chain seq x y z
N MET A 1 -28.12 4.50 -9.86
CA MET A 1 -26.97 4.18 -10.73
C MET A 1 -25.86 5.17 -10.41
N SER A 2 -24.77 4.74 -9.76
CA SER A 2 -23.64 5.59 -9.42
C SER A 2 -22.99 6.08 -10.72
N ARG A 3 -22.85 7.40 -10.87
CA ARG A 3 -22.13 7.97 -12.02
C ARG A 3 -20.68 7.48 -11.96
N LEU A 4 -20.20 6.81 -13.01
CA LEU A 4 -18.81 6.43 -13.15
C LEU A 4 -17.94 7.69 -13.14
N SER A 5 -16.93 7.71 -12.27
CA SER A 5 -15.97 8.81 -12.22
C SER A 5 -15.14 8.82 -13.51
N ARG A 6 -15.18 9.94 -14.24
CA ARG A 6 -14.38 10.10 -15.48
C ARG A 6 -12.89 9.91 -15.21
N ILE A 7 -12.40 10.44 -14.08
CA ILE A 7 -10.98 10.33 -13.68
C ILE A 7 -10.62 8.89 -13.34
N GLY A 8 -11.48 8.16 -12.62
CA GLY A 8 -11.26 6.74 -12.35
C GLY A 8 -11.21 5.90 -13.63
N LEU A 9 -12.10 6.19 -14.58
CA LEU A 9 -12.10 5.49 -15.89
C LEU A 9 -10.84 5.81 -16.70
N LEU A 10 -10.41 7.06 -16.72
CA LEU A 10 -9.15 7.46 -17.40
C LEU A 10 -7.94 6.76 -16.79
N GLY A 11 -7.87 6.65 -15.44
CA GLY A 11 -6.81 5.89 -14.76
C GLY A 11 -6.81 4.42 -15.18
N PHE A 12 -7.96 3.79 -15.21
CA PHE A 12 -8.08 2.40 -15.67
C PHE A 12 -7.65 2.22 -17.12
N LEU A 13 -8.10 3.10 -18.03
CA LEU A 13 -7.71 3.05 -19.44
C LEU A 13 -6.20 3.26 -19.61
N ALA A 14 -5.60 4.18 -18.85
CA ALA A 14 -4.16 4.39 -18.85
C ALA A 14 -3.41 3.11 -18.44
N LEU A 15 -3.87 2.40 -17.40
CA LEU A 15 -3.29 1.12 -16.99
C LEU A 15 -3.39 0.08 -18.12
N VAL A 16 -4.54 -0.03 -18.78
CA VAL A 16 -4.73 -0.97 -19.89
C VAL A 16 -3.76 -0.68 -21.04
N VAL A 17 -3.64 0.58 -21.44
CA VAL A 17 -2.71 0.99 -22.51
C VAL A 17 -1.27 0.69 -22.12
N LEU A 18 -0.85 1.08 -20.90
CA LEU A 18 0.49 0.80 -20.40
C LEU A 18 0.78 -0.69 -20.24
N SER A 19 -0.23 -1.51 -19.98
CA SER A 19 -0.06 -2.96 -19.97
C SER A 19 0.39 -3.52 -21.32
N GLY A 20 -0.10 -2.94 -22.43
CA GLY A 20 0.38 -3.31 -23.76
C GLY A 20 1.87 -2.99 -23.96
N PHE A 21 2.33 -1.83 -23.47
CA PHE A 21 3.76 -1.49 -23.48
C PHE A 21 4.58 -2.38 -22.57
N ALA A 22 4.08 -2.71 -21.36
CA ALA A 22 4.77 -3.60 -20.44
C ALA A 22 4.97 -5.00 -21.02
N MET A 23 3.97 -5.52 -21.75
CA MET A 23 4.09 -6.82 -22.45
C MET A 23 5.16 -6.77 -23.53
N SER A 24 5.24 -5.69 -24.30
CA SER A 24 6.27 -5.53 -25.35
C SER A 24 7.68 -5.34 -24.78
N ALA A 25 7.78 -4.88 -23.54
CA ALA A 25 9.04 -4.66 -22.82
C ALA A 25 9.43 -5.83 -21.89
N GLU A 26 8.69 -6.95 -21.94
CA GLU A 26 8.92 -8.16 -21.13
C GLU A 26 8.91 -7.88 -19.61
N LEU A 27 8.07 -6.94 -19.16
CA LEU A 27 7.92 -6.55 -17.75
C LEU A 27 6.86 -7.40 -17.02
N ASP A 28 6.88 -8.73 -17.20
CA ASP A 28 5.82 -9.63 -16.74
C ASP A 28 5.57 -9.56 -15.23
N LYS A 29 6.64 -9.46 -14.41
CA LYS A 29 6.50 -9.37 -12.95
C LYS A 29 5.86 -8.04 -12.54
N VAL A 30 6.28 -6.94 -13.13
CA VAL A 30 5.70 -5.61 -12.89
C VAL A 30 4.23 -5.59 -13.29
N LEU A 31 3.92 -6.18 -14.45
CA LEU A 31 2.55 -6.29 -14.95
C LEU A 31 1.67 -7.14 -14.03
N ALA A 32 2.16 -8.29 -13.56
CA ALA A 32 1.45 -9.15 -12.62
C ALA A 32 1.16 -8.41 -11.30
N ILE A 33 2.16 -7.73 -10.71
CA ILE A 33 2.02 -6.95 -9.48
C ILE A 33 1.01 -5.82 -9.68
N ALA A 34 1.08 -5.11 -10.81
CA ALA A 34 0.17 -4.01 -11.16
C ALA A 34 -1.29 -4.46 -11.18
N TRP A 35 -1.58 -5.58 -11.85
CA TRP A 35 -2.94 -6.11 -11.94
C TRP A 35 -3.44 -6.72 -10.64
N VAL A 36 -2.58 -7.36 -9.84
CA VAL A 36 -2.94 -7.84 -8.50
C VAL A 36 -3.27 -6.65 -7.59
N ALA A 37 -2.47 -5.57 -7.61
CA ALA A 37 -2.74 -4.36 -6.86
C ALA A 37 -4.09 -3.73 -7.26
N PHE A 38 -4.34 -3.62 -8.56
CA PHE A 38 -5.59 -3.10 -9.11
C PHE A 38 -6.79 -3.95 -8.65
N ALA A 39 -6.71 -5.27 -8.86
CA ALA A 39 -7.80 -6.19 -8.51
C ALA A 39 -8.08 -6.22 -7.00
N ALA A 40 -7.02 -6.21 -6.18
CA ALA A 40 -7.15 -6.18 -4.72
C ALA A 40 -7.87 -4.90 -4.25
N MET A 41 -7.46 -3.73 -4.72
CA MET A 41 -8.07 -2.47 -4.31
C MET A 41 -9.47 -2.27 -4.91
N ALA A 42 -9.64 -2.46 -6.20
CA ALA A 42 -10.93 -2.26 -6.87
C ALA A 42 -11.96 -3.30 -6.43
N GLY A 43 -11.55 -4.57 -6.26
CA GLY A 43 -12.40 -5.64 -5.76
C GLY A 43 -12.85 -5.39 -4.32
N ALA A 44 -11.91 -5.02 -3.44
CA ALA A 44 -12.23 -4.69 -2.06
C ALA A 44 -13.10 -3.41 -1.95
N ALA A 45 -12.87 -2.42 -2.81
CA ALA A 45 -13.73 -1.24 -2.90
C ALA A 45 -15.16 -1.60 -3.32
N ALA A 46 -15.33 -2.50 -4.28
CA ALA A 46 -16.65 -3.00 -4.68
C ALA A 46 -17.35 -3.76 -3.55
N LEU A 47 -16.62 -4.51 -2.73
CA LEU A 47 -17.15 -5.16 -1.53
C LEU A 47 -17.50 -4.13 -0.45
N GLY A 48 -16.63 -3.17 -0.18
CA GLY A 48 -16.87 -2.09 0.79
C GLY A 48 -18.09 -1.26 0.45
N SER A 49 -18.34 -1.00 -0.84
CA SER A 49 -19.54 -0.27 -1.29
C SER A 49 -20.85 -1.03 -1.13
N ARG A 50 -20.81 -2.33 -0.95
CA ARG A 50 -22.00 -3.19 -0.72
C ARG A 50 -22.23 -3.48 0.76
N SER A 51 -21.27 -3.20 1.61
CA SER A 51 -21.36 -3.41 3.05
C SER A 51 -22.32 -2.38 3.64
N GLY A 52 -23.31 -2.83 4.42
CA GLY A 52 -24.21 -1.94 5.15
C GLY A 52 -23.47 -1.10 6.20
N GLU A 53 -24.20 -0.25 6.92
CA GLU A 53 -23.65 0.72 7.89
C GLU A 53 -22.80 0.10 9.02
N SER A 54 -22.95 -1.19 9.28
CA SER A 54 -22.20 -1.89 10.34
C SER A 54 -20.87 -2.46 9.83
N THR A 55 -19.85 -1.65 9.75
CA THR A 55 -18.48 -2.17 9.63
C THR A 55 -18.05 -2.72 10.99
N HIS A 56 -17.80 -4.02 11.07
CA HIS A 56 -17.34 -4.63 12.31
C HIS A 56 -15.89 -4.22 12.58
N ALA A 57 -15.64 -3.38 13.58
CA ALA A 57 -14.32 -2.89 14.00
C ALA A 57 -13.28 -4.03 14.07
N ARG A 58 -13.68 -5.22 14.55
CA ARG A 58 -12.80 -6.39 14.61
C ARG A 58 -12.31 -6.86 13.23
N LYS A 59 -13.15 -6.86 12.19
CA LYS A 59 -12.74 -7.25 10.83
C LYS A 59 -11.73 -6.25 10.27
N LEU A 60 -11.93 -4.97 10.57
CA LEU A 60 -11.03 -3.89 10.17
C LEU A 60 -9.66 -4.05 10.84
N VAL A 61 -9.62 -4.26 12.15
CA VAL A 61 -8.40 -4.52 12.92
C VAL A 61 -7.63 -5.71 12.35
N TRP A 62 -8.32 -6.81 12.03
CA TRP A 62 -7.67 -7.97 11.44
C TRP A 62 -7.11 -7.69 10.04
N ALA A 63 -7.86 -7.00 9.19
CA ALA A 63 -7.41 -6.68 7.84
C ALA A 63 -6.16 -5.78 7.84
N PHE A 64 -6.18 -4.72 8.65
CA PHE A 64 -5.05 -3.81 8.78
C PHE A 64 -3.86 -4.45 9.50
N GLY A 65 -4.10 -5.21 10.57
CA GLY A 65 -3.03 -5.89 11.29
C GLY A 65 -2.30 -6.91 10.43
N LEU A 66 -3.02 -7.79 9.73
CA LEU A 66 -2.41 -8.76 8.80
C LEU A 66 -1.58 -8.06 7.72
N ALA A 67 -2.11 -7.01 7.10
CA ALA A 67 -1.41 -6.26 6.07
C ALA A 67 -0.16 -5.56 6.63
N SER A 68 -0.27 -4.88 7.77
CA SER A 68 0.86 -4.18 8.41
C SER A 68 1.96 -5.16 8.82
N GLY A 69 1.61 -6.26 9.50
CA GLY A 69 2.58 -7.28 9.91
C GLY A 69 3.30 -7.91 8.71
N ALA A 70 2.55 -8.19 7.63
CA ALA A 70 3.13 -8.69 6.40
C ALA A 70 4.11 -7.69 5.79
N MET A 71 3.75 -6.40 5.76
CA MET A 71 4.62 -5.34 5.23
C MET A 71 5.89 -5.18 6.06
N ILE A 72 5.79 -5.09 7.39
CA ILE A 72 6.96 -4.94 8.28
C ILE A 72 7.93 -6.10 8.07
N THR A 73 7.41 -7.33 8.09
CA THR A 73 8.26 -8.52 7.92
C THR A 73 8.86 -8.57 6.52
N SER A 74 8.10 -8.23 5.46
CA SER A 74 8.64 -8.18 4.09
C SER A 74 9.77 -7.16 3.95
N ALA A 75 9.61 -5.97 4.53
CA ALA A 75 10.70 -4.99 4.54
C ALA A 75 11.95 -5.54 5.25
N ALA A 76 11.75 -6.18 6.42
CA ALA A 76 12.86 -6.70 7.23
C ALA A 76 13.60 -7.87 6.59
N VAL A 77 12.91 -8.78 5.89
CA VAL A 77 13.54 -10.00 5.35
C VAL A 77 13.95 -9.88 3.88
N PHE A 78 13.38 -8.94 3.12
CA PHE A 78 13.72 -8.77 1.70
C PHE A 78 14.43 -7.44 1.41
N LEU A 79 13.83 -6.30 1.79
CA LEU A 79 14.34 -5.00 1.36
C LEU A 79 15.57 -4.54 2.14
N VAL A 80 15.55 -4.65 3.47
CA VAL A 80 16.65 -4.22 4.33
C VAL A 80 17.93 -5.04 4.06
N PRO A 81 17.90 -6.40 3.97
CA PRO A 81 19.07 -7.18 3.66
C PRO A 81 19.68 -6.84 2.29
N ASN A 82 18.84 -6.61 1.26
CA ASN A 82 19.30 -6.20 -0.05
C ASN A 82 19.95 -4.80 0.00
N ALA A 83 19.33 -3.84 0.70
CA ALA A 83 19.88 -2.49 0.85
C ALA A 83 21.29 -2.51 1.48
N ILE A 84 21.43 -3.24 2.60
CA ILE A 84 22.69 -3.33 3.34
C ILE A 84 23.71 -4.20 2.60
N GLY A 85 23.24 -5.26 1.92
CA GLY A 85 24.09 -6.17 1.14
C GLY A 85 24.75 -5.48 -0.05
N HIS A 86 24.05 -4.57 -0.73
CA HIS A 86 24.63 -3.77 -1.81
C HIS A 86 25.63 -2.73 -1.27
N HIS A 87 25.24 -1.93 -0.30
CA HIS A 87 26.12 -0.93 0.30
C HIS A 87 25.63 -0.51 1.69
N PRO A 88 26.33 -0.88 2.78
CA PRO A 88 25.85 -0.67 4.15
C PRO A 88 25.49 0.78 4.48
N GLN A 89 26.38 1.74 4.16
CA GLN A 89 26.14 3.14 4.50
C GLN A 89 25.04 3.76 3.63
N PHE A 90 25.06 3.55 2.32
CA PHE A 90 24.05 4.09 1.41
C PHE A 90 22.70 3.37 1.56
N GLY A 91 22.71 2.08 1.88
CA GLY A 91 21.49 1.34 2.23
C GLY A 91 20.85 1.86 3.51
N GLY A 92 21.66 2.05 4.57
CA GLY A 92 21.20 2.65 5.82
C GLY A 92 20.68 4.08 5.64
N PHE A 93 21.41 4.92 4.88
CA PHE A 93 20.95 6.26 4.50
C PHE A 93 19.61 6.21 3.73
N GLY A 94 19.50 5.31 2.76
CA GLY A 94 18.28 5.11 1.99
C GLY A 94 17.08 4.79 2.88
N ILE A 95 17.23 3.88 3.86
CA ILE A 95 16.18 3.53 4.82
C ILE A 95 15.71 4.78 5.60
N ALA A 96 16.66 5.52 6.17
CA ALA A 96 16.35 6.75 6.90
C ALA A 96 15.66 7.78 6.01
N PHE A 97 16.17 7.99 4.80
CA PHE A 97 15.61 8.93 3.83
C PHE A 97 14.19 8.52 3.40
N GLY A 98 13.95 7.22 3.19
CA GLY A 98 12.62 6.70 2.87
C GLY A 98 11.59 6.95 3.97
N ILE A 99 11.96 6.70 5.25
CA ILE A 99 11.08 6.99 6.39
C ILE A 99 10.77 8.50 6.47
N LEU A 100 11.81 9.34 6.37
CA LEU A 100 11.64 10.81 6.43
C LEU A 100 10.79 11.34 5.26
N THR A 101 10.98 10.79 4.06
CA THR A 101 10.19 11.16 2.88
C THR A 101 8.73 10.73 3.05
N GLY A 102 8.47 9.53 3.58
CA GLY A 102 7.13 9.06 3.89
C GLY A 102 6.42 9.99 4.88
N PHE A 103 7.09 10.32 5.99
CA PHE A 103 6.58 11.27 6.97
C PHE A 103 6.35 12.67 6.38
N GLY A 104 7.29 13.17 5.58
CA GLY A 104 7.17 14.48 4.91
C GLY A 104 5.99 14.50 3.94
N ALA A 105 5.84 13.45 3.13
CA ALA A 105 4.73 13.31 2.19
C ALA A 105 3.37 13.27 2.90
N HIS A 106 3.27 12.54 4.02
CA HIS A 106 2.07 12.51 4.86
C HIS A 106 1.74 13.90 5.42
N THR A 107 2.73 14.60 5.96
CA THR A 107 2.56 15.97 6.53
C THR A 107 2.17 16.98 5.47
N ILE A 108 2.80 16.95 4.27
CA ILE A 108 2.46 17.83 3.15
C ILE A 108 1.06 17.47 2.62
N GLY A 109 0.75 16.19 2.49
CA GLY A 109 -0.58 15.72 2.11
C GLY A 109 -1.67 16.28 3.02
N HIS A 110 -1.45 16.23 4.34
CA HIS A 110 -2.38 16.81 5.33
C HIS A 110 -2.56 18.32 5.14
N ARG A 111 -1.50 19.07 4.85
CA ARG A 111 -1.60 20.52 4.55
C ARG A 111 -2.35 20.79 3.25
N LEU A 112 -2.13 20.00 2.22
CA LEU A 112 -2.85 20.13 0.94
C LEU A 112 -4.34 19.81 1.08
N MET A 113 -4.74 19.01 2.07
CA MET A 113 -6.16 18.74 2.37
C MET A 113 -6.93 19.98 2.86
N HIS A 114 -6.26 21.01 3.34
CA HIS A 114 -6.88 22.30 3.70
C HIS A 114 -7.10 23.23 2.49
N LEU A 115 -6.62 22.85 1.30
CA LEU A 115 -6.92 23.57 0.08
C LEU A 115 -8.28 23.11 -0.46
N ASP A 116 -9.11 24.07 -0.87
CA ASP A 116 -10.41 23.79 -1.53
C ASP A 116 -10.18 23.18 -2.92
N VAL A 117 -9.84 21.90 -2.94
CA VAL A 117 -9.73 21.14 -4.19
C VAL A 117 -11.03 20.37 -4.47
N PRO A 118 -11.49 20.32 -5.73
CA PRO A 118 -12.76 19.67 -6.09
C PRO A 118 -12.70 18.14 -6.04
N PHE A 119 -11.73 17.59 -5.30
CA PHE A 119 -11.50 16.14 -5.16
C PHE A 119 -11.75 15.68 -3.73
N ASP A 120 -12.12 14.41 -3.59
CA ASP A 120 -12.21 13.77 -2.28
C ASP A 120 -10.80 13.57 -1.70
N HIS A 121 -10.58 14.09 -0.49
CA HIS A 121 -9.28 14.05 0.17
C HIS A 121 -8.76 12.63 0.37
N ALA A 122 -9.60 11.70 0.80
CA ALA A 122 -9.18 10.30 0.99
C ALA A 122 -8.79 9.63 -0.35
N ALA A 123 -9.52 9.93 -1.43
CA ALA A 123 -9.17 9.44 -2.76
C ALA A 123 -7.86 10.06 -3.27
N LEU A 124 -7.61 11.33 -2.96
CA LEU A 124 -6.38 12.04 -3.35
C LEU A 124 -5.16 11.47 -2.62
N GLU A 125 -5.25 11.31 -1.29
CA GLU A 125 -4.21 10.74 -0.46
C GLU A 125 -3.86 9.30 -0.90
N LEU A 126 -4.89 8.48 -1.09
CA LEU A 126 -4.71 7.11 -1.56
C LEU A 126 -4.12 7.04 -2.98
N THR A 127 -4.43 8.03 -3.84
CA THR A 127 -3.84 8.15 -5.18
C THR A 127 -2.36 8.50 -5.08
N ALA A 128 -1.99 9.51 -4.33
CA ALA A 128 -0.59 9.91 -4.12
C ALA A 128 0.24 8.75 -3.57
N HIS A 129 -0.27 8.06 -2.54
CA HIS A 129 0.33 6.87 -1.97
C HIS A 129 0.48 5.74 -3.01
N SER A 130 -0.53 5.50 -3.84
CA SER A 130 -0.49 4.45 -4.86
C SER A 130 0.51 4.76 -5.98
N LEU A 131 0.60 6.00 -6.41
CA LEU A 131 1.59 6.44 -7.39
C LEU A 131 3.02 6.28 -6.87
N THR A 132 3.27 6.67 -5.62
CA THR A 132 4.58 6.51 -4.98
C THR A 132 4.97 5.04 -4.84
N ALA A 133 4.06 4.20 -4.34
CA ALA A 133 4.29 2.77 -4.19
C ALA A 133 4.60 2.11 -5.55
N GLY A 134 3.86 2.47 -6.59
CA GLY A 134 4.10 1.98 -7.95
C GLY A 134 5.48 2.40 -8.48
N ALA A 135 5.86 3.67 -8.31
CA ALA A 135 7.17 4.15 -8.74
C ALA A 135 8.31 3.35 -8.09
N ILE A 136 8.20 3.05 -6.80
CA ILE A 136 9.19 2.22 -6.07
C ILE A 136 9.22 0.80 -6.62
N ILE A 137 8.05 0.17 -6.82
CA ILE A 137 7.96 -1.18 -7.40
C ILE A 137 8.64 -1.22 -8.76
N GLY A 138 8.34 -0.27 -9.63
CA GLY A 138 8.92 -0.23 -10.97
C GLY A 138 10.43 -0.02 -10.96
N LEU A 139 10.94 0.90 -10.13
CA LEU A 139 12.38 1.10 -9.98
C LEU A 139 13.08 -0.17 -9.48
N VAL A 140 12.52 -0.84 -8.47
CA VAL A 140 13.09 -2.05 -7.90
C VAL A 140 13.09 -3.19 -8.93
N TYR A 141 11.96 -3.50 -9.55
CA TYR A 141 11.85 -4.61 -10.50
C TYR A 141 12.44 -4.32 -11.88
N GLY A 142 12.48 -3.05 -12.29
CA GLY A 142 13.13 -2.64 -13.53
C GLY A 142 14.66 -2.77 -13.47
N ASN A 143 15.25 -2.54 -12.31
CA ASN A 143 16.70 -2.67 -12.12
C ASN A 143 17.13 -4.06 -11.62
N MET A 144 16.23 -4.83 -11.03
CA MET A 144 16.49 -6.16 -10.45
C MET A 144 15.36 -7.14 -10.78
N PRO A 145 15.27 -7.55 -12.05
CA PRO A 145 14.21 -8.45 -12.52
C PRO A 145 14.27 -9.86 -11.90
N GLU A 146 15.41 -10.25 -11.32
CA GLU A 146 15.59 -11.50 -10.59
C GLU A 146 14.82 -11.58 -9.28
N LEU A 147 14.39 -10.44 -8.72
CA LEU A 147 13.62 -10.42 -7.48
C LEU A 147 12.34 -11.23 -7.59
N GLY A 148 12.06 -11.98 -6.55
CA GLY A 148 10.88 -12.84 -6.48
C GLY A 148 9.58 -12.04 -6.53
N LEU A 149 8.57 -12.55 -7.25
CA LEU A 149 7.24 -11.95 -7.35
C LEU A 149 6.59 -11.70 -5.99
N LEU A 150 6.92 -12.49 -5.00
CA LEU A 150 6.35 -12.46 -3.66
C LEU A 150 6.61 -11.16 -2.90
N LEU A 151 7.78 -10.54 -3.10
CA LEU A 151 8.07 -9.22 -2.56
C LEU A 151 7.03 -8.21 -3.07
N GLY A 152 6.77 -8.18 -4.36
CA GLY A 152 5.77 -7.30 -4.94
C GLY A 152 4.35 -7.58 -4.44
N LEU A 153 3.98 -8.86 -4.30
CA LEU A 153 2.69 -9.25 -3.74
C LEU A 153 2.55 -8.83 -2.27
N ALA A 154 3.61 -8.96 -1.46
CA ALA A 154 3.63 -8.46 -0.10
C ALA A 154 3.44 -6.93 -0.05
N ILE A 155 4.11 -6.20 -0.95
CA ILE A 155 3.97 -4.73 -1.07
C ILE A 155 2.53 -4.33 -1.36
N VAL A 156 1.81 -5.06 -2.19
CA VAL A 156 0.43 -4.70 -2.56
C VAL A 156 -0.65 -5.31 -1.66
N SER A 157 -0.28 -6.12 -0.66
CA SER A 157 -1.22 -6.81 0.22
C SER A 157 -2.16 -5.87 0.98
N HIS A 158 -1.69 -4.66 1.36
CA HIS A 158 -2.48 -3.65 2.06
C HIS A 158 -3.51 -2.94 1.17
N LYS A 159 -3.44 -3.08 -0.16
CA LYS A 159 -4.33 -2.39 -1.10
C LYS A 159 -5.79 -2.84 -0.95
N GLY A 160 -6.03 -4.10 -0.58
CA GLY A 160 -7.36 -4.60 -0.30
C GLY A 160 -8.04 -3.88 0.87
N PRO A 161 -7.48 -3.93 2.09
CA PRO A 161 -8.00 -3.19 3.25
C PRO A 161 -8.19 -1.70 2.97
N ALA A 162 -7.21 -1.03 2.36
CA ALA A 162 -7.29 0.39 2.02
C ALA A 162 -8.47 0.70 1.07
N GLY A 163 -8.66 -0.09 0.02
CA GLY A 163 -9.77 0.07 -0.92
C GLY A 163 -11.13 -0.14 -0.26
N TYR A 164 -11.26 -1.12 0.63
CA TYR A 164 -12.49 -1.39 1.36
C TYR A 164 -12.91 -0.20 2.24
N VAL A 165 -11.98 0.32 3.06
CA VAL A 165 -12.24 1.44 3.97
C VAL A 165 -12.56 2.71 3.21
N ALA A 166 -11.75 3.04 2.19
CA ALA A 166 -11.99 4.23 1.37
C ALA A 166 -13.35 4.17 0.68
N ALA A 167 -13.76 3.01 0.17
CA ALA A 167 -15.08 2.84 -0.45
C ALA A 167 -16.21 3.07 0.55
N HIS A 168 -16.08 2.53 1.76
CA HIS A 168 -17.07 2.72 2.81
C HIS A 168 -17.21 4.20 3.22
N ARG A 169 -16.08 4.92 3.37
CA ARG A 169 -16.07 6.37 3.66
C ARG A 169 -16.74 7.18 2.55
N LEU A 170 -16.39 6.93 1.28
CA LEU A 170 -16.98 7.60 0.13
C LEU A 170 -18.49 7.38 0.05
N GLN A 171 -18.94 6.15 0.28
CA GLN A 171 -20.37 5.82 0.28
C GLN A 171 -21.14 6.58 1.35
N ARG A 172 -20.62 6.65 2.59
CA ARG A 172 -21.22 7.42 3.69
C ARG A 172 -21.27 8.91 3.37
N ALA A 173 -20.27 9.42 2.64
CA ALA A 173 -20.23 10.81 2.18
C ALA A 173 -21.07 11.08 0.92
N GLY A 174 -21.82 10.08 0.40
CA GLY A 174 -22.61 10.21 -0.82
C GLY A 174 -21.79 10.41 -2.10
N LYS A 175 -20.48 10.09 -2.05
CA LYS A 175 -19.54 10.28 -3.17
C LYS A 175 -19.42 9.01 -4.03
N PRO A 176 -19.08 9.13 -5.32
CA PRO A 176 -18.96 7.98 -6.21
C PRO A 176 -17.73 7.13 -5.86
N VAL A 177 -17.93 5.87 -5.48
CA VAL A 177 -16.87 4.92 -5.15
C VAL A 177 -15.96 4.63 -6.35
N SER A 178 -16.45 4.81 -7.58
CA SER A 178 -15.68 4.61 -8.81
C SER A 178 -14.47 5.55 -8.96
N VAL A 179 -14.35 6.58 -8.14
CA VAL A 179 -13.12 7.40 -8.09
C VAL A 179 -11.91 6.58 -7.64
N LEU A 180 -12.11 5.51 -6.86
CA LEU A 180 -11.07 4.61 -6.38
C LEU A 180 -10.42 3.76 -7.49
N LEU A 181 -10.98 3.73 -8.69
CA LEU A 181 -10.29 3.15 -9.86
C LEU A 181 -8.98 3.89 -10.17
N LEU A 182 -8.90 5.19 -9.85
CA LEU A 182 -7.67 5.97 -10.05
C LEU A 182 -6.52 5.49 -9.14
N PRO A 183 -6.64 5.46 -7.80
CA PRO A 183 -5.59 4.92 -6.95
C PRO A 183 -5.37 3.41 -7.17
N ALA A 184 -6.40 2.64 -7.56
CA ALA A 184 -6.22 1.24 -7.90
C ALA A 184 -5.30 1.06 -9.12
N ALA A 185 -5.48 1.86 -10.17
CA ALA A 185 -4.64 1.85 -11.36
C ALA A 185 -3.27 2.53 -11.13
N GLY A 186 -3.18 3.46 -10.18
CA GLY A 186 -2.02 4.30 -9.93
C GLY A 186 -0.75 3.53 -9.67
N VAL A 187 -0.82 2.41 -8.93
CA VAL A 187 0.34 1.52 -8.71
C VAL A 187 0.89 1.02 -10.04
N GLY A 188 0.04 0.47 -10.89
CA GLY A 188 0.47 -0.07 -12.18
C GLY A 188 0.97 0.98 -13.14
N ILE A 189 0.31 2.14 -13.19
CA ILE A 189 0.72 3.25 -14.06
C ILE A 189 2.16 3.66 -13.76
N THR A 190 2.47 3.97 -12.51
CA THR A 190 3.82 4.43 -12.16
C THR A 190 4.83 3.29 -12.11
N ALA A 191 4.43 2.07 -11.76
CA ALA A 191 5.32 0.90 -11.78
C ALA A 191 5.81 0.59 -13.21
N ILE A 192 4.92 0.58 -14.19
CA ILE A 192 5.31 0.35 -15.58
C ILE A 192 6.20 1.48 -16.08
N LEU A 193 5.82 2.75 -15.85
CA LEU A 193 6.60 3.89 -16.29
C LEU A 193 8.00 3.93 -15.66
N SER A 194 8.12 3.68 -14.37
CA SER A 194 9.41 3.72 -13.67
C SER A 194 10.30 2.50 -13.95
N ALA A 195 9.71 1.34 -14.25
CA ALA A 195 10.46 0.16 -14.69
C ALA A 195 11.15 0.35 -16.06
N LEU A 196 10.63 1.26 -16.89
CA LEU A 196 11.24 1.63 -18.17
C LEU A 196 12.39 2.63 -18.04
N LEU A 197 12.63 3.17 -16.82
CA LEU A 197 13.74 4.09 -16.57
C LEU A 197 15.05 3.29 -16.41
N ASN A 198 16.02 3.56 -17.28
CA ASN A 198 17.38 3.04 -17.13
C ASN A 198 18.10 3.82 -16.02
N VAL A 199 18.07 3.30 -14.81
CA VAL A 199 18.85 3.84 -13.69
C VAL A 199 20.26 3.23 -13.75
N PRO A 200 21.33 4.04 -13.64
CA PRO A 200 22.69 3.52 -13.62
C PRO A 200 22.85 2.50 -12.48
N SER A 201 23.28 1.28 -12.80
CA SER A 201 23.49 0.21 -11.83
C SER A 201 24.83 0.39 -11.14
N SER A 202 24.82 0.62 -9.82
CA SER A 202 25.99 0.51 -8.94
C SER A 202 25.56 0.08 -7.55
N ASP A 203 26.44 -0.54 -6.77
CA ASP A 203 26.10 -1.00 -5.43
C ASP A 203 25.60 0.15 -4.53
N ALA A 204 26.17 1.35 -4.67
CA ALA A 204 25.73 2.51 -3.93
C ALA A 204 24.28 2.93 -4.31
N ILE A 205 23.97 2.99 -5.62
CA ILE A 205 22.64 3.35 -6.12
C ILE A 205 21.62 2.27 -5.72
N ASN A 206 21.96 1.00 -5.90
CA ASN A 206 21.09 -0.11 -5.53
C ASN A 206 20.83 -0.10 -4.01
N GLY A 207 21.88 0.13 -3.20
CA GLY A 207 21.72 0.30 -1.76
C GLY A 207 20.74 1.41 -1.40
N ILE A 208 20.83 2.58 -2.04
CA ILE A 208 19.91 3.70 -1.82
C ILE A 208 18.48 3.33 -2.25
N VAL A 209 18.30 2.74 -3.43
CA VAL A 209 16.97 2.39 -3.98
C VAL A 209 16.25 1.38 -3.08
N PHE A 210 16.93 0.29 -2.70
CA PHE A 210 16.37 -0.69 -1.77
C PHE A 210 16.13 -0.11 -0.39
N GLY A 211 17.07 0.68 0.11
CA GLY A 211 16.96 1.33 1.41
C GLY A 211 15.76 2.30 1.41
N PHE A 212 15.63 3.14 0.40
CA PHE A 212 14.51 4.06 0.24
C PHE A 212 13.17 3.32 0.18
N ALA A 213 13.11 2.26 -0.64
CA ALA A 213 11.93 1.39 -0.71
C ALA A 213 11.58 0.81 0.67
N ALA A 214 12.57 0.26 1.39
CA ALA A 214 12.39 -0.29 2.74
C ALA A 214 11.87 0.78 3.71
N GLY A 215 12.45 1.98 3.69
CA GLY A 215 12.07 3.08 4.57
C GLY A 215 10.64 3.56 4.34
N VAL A 216 10.26 3.83 3.09
CA VAL A 216 8.88 4.20 2.74
C VAL A 216 7.92 3.08 3.11
N PHE A 217 8.30 1.83 2.87
CA PHE A 217 7.45 0.68 3.14
C PHE A 217 7.21 0.47 4.64
N LEU A 218 8.24 0.64 5.47
CA LEU A 218 8.12 0.63 6.93
C LEU A 218 7.24 1.77 7.43
N HIS A 219 7.40 2.98 6.88
CA HIS A 219 6.56 4.13 7.23
C HIS A 219 5.08 3.81 6.97
N VAL A 220 4.75 3.35 5.77
CA VAL A 220 3.39 2.96 5.39
C VAL A 220 2.86 1.83 6.29
N ALA A 221 3.68 0.82 6.56
CA ALA A 221 3.29 -0.28 7.43
C ALA A 221 2.93 0.18 8.85
N MET A 222 3.66 1.18 9.37
CA MET A 222 3.37 1.79 10.67
C MET A 222 2.08 2.61 10.66
N ASP A 223 1.75 3.28 9.56
CA ASP A 223 0.48 4.00 9.42
C ASP A 223 -0.72 3.05 9.34
N PHE A 224 -0.51 1.84 8.79
CA PHE A 224 -1.51 0.78 8.73
C PHE A 224 -1.61 -0.07 10.01
N LEU A 225 -0.76 0.17 11.03
CA LEU A 225 -0.95 -0.50 12.32
C LEU A 225 -2.34 -0.15 12.87
N PRO A 226 -3.13 -1.15 13.31
CA PRO A 226 -4.47 -0.88 13.84
C PRO A 226 -4.37 -0.12 15.16
N ARG A 227 -4.44 1.19 15.07
CA ARG A 227 -4.38 2.10 16.23
C ARG A 227 -5.72 2.08 16.94
N CYS A 228 -5.78 1.39 18.08
CA CYS A 228 -6.95 1.37 18.97
C CYS A 228 -6.86 2.50 20.00
N GLU A 229 -6.48 3.70 19.55
CA GLU A 229 -6.31 4.90 20.37
C GLU A 229 -7.38 5.94 20.06
N LEU A 230 -7.57 6.91 20.95
CA LEU A 230 -8.48 8.05 20.76
C LEU A 230 -8.16 8.77 19.44
N GLY A 231 -9.14 8.89 18.55
CA GLY A 231 -9.00 9.56 17.25
C GLY A 231 -8.50 8.66 16.10
N GLY A 232 -8.24 7.35 16.33
CA GLY A 232 -7.92 6.40 15.27
C GLY A 232 -9.16 5.87 14.53
N GLU A 233 -8.99 5.33 13.30
CA GLU A 233 -10.10 4.78 12.50
C GLU A 233 -10.89 3.69 13.23
N VAL A 234 -10.19 2.85 14.03
CA VAL A 234 -10.82 1.81 14.84
C VAL A 234 -11.65 2.42 15.96
N TYR A 235 -11.19 3.53 16.55
CA TYR A 235 -11.92 4.26 17.58
C TYR A 235 -13.21 4.89 17.06
N GLU A 236 -13.18 5.50 15.88
CA GLU A 236 -14.39 6.09 15.27
C GLU A 236 -15.48 5.03 15.03
N VAL A 237 -15.09 3.82 14.64
CA VAL A 237 -16.02 2.70 14.45
C VAL A 237 -16.49 2.13 15.80
N ALA A 238 -15.62 2.13 16.81
CA ALA A 238 -15.94 1.61 18.15
C ALA A 238 -16.81 2.58 18.97
N GLN A 239 -16.74 3.89 18.76
CA GLN A 239 -17.56 4.90 19.45
C GLN A 239 -19.08 4.74 19.22
N LEU A 240 -19.48 3.94 18.22
CA LEU A 240 -20.88 3.65 17.96
C LEU A 240 -21.50 2.64 18.96
N SER A 241 -20.73 2.18 19.95
CA SER A 241 -21.19 1.25 20.99
C SER A 241 -21.12 1.88 22.39
N ASP A 242 -22.13 1.62 23.23
CA ASP A 242 -22.23 2.13 24.61
C ASP A 242 -21.08 1.66 25.53
N ASP A 243 -20.33 0.61 25.14
CA ASP A 243 -19.20 0.00 25.86
C ASP A 243 -17.84 0.22 25.15
N ALA A 244 -17.61 1.44 24.62
CA ALA A 244 -16.46 1.75 23.77
C ALA A 244 -15.09 1.40 24.39
N HIS A 245 -14.88 1.64 25.69
CA HIS A 245 -13.60 1.35 26.35
C HIS A 245 -13.29 -0.15 26.43
N HIS A 246 -14.25 -0.97 26.83
CA HIS A 246 -14.08 -2.42 26.93
C HIS A 246 -13.87 -3.05 25.54
N LEU A 247 -14.55 -2.50 24.52
CA LEU A 247 -14.38 -2.93 23.13
C LEU A 247 -12.98 -2.59 22.61
N LEU A 248 -12.46 -1.40 22.91
CA LEU A 248 -11.11 -0.98 22.49
C LEU A 248 -10.02 -1.87 23.10
N ASP A 249 -10.11 -2.23 24.37
CA ASP A 249 -9.14 -3.13 25.03
C ASP A 249 -9.14 -4.51 24.37
N LYS A 250 -10.31 -5.02 24.02
CA LYS A 250 -10.45 -6.28 23.27
C LYS A 250 -9.85 -6.17 21.87
N LEU A 251 -10.06 -5.05 21.20
CA LEU A 251 -9.53 -4.78 19.87
C LEU A 251 -8.01 -4.63 19.85
N ARG A 252 -7.38 -4.11 20.92
CA ARG A 252 -5.91 -4.05 21.08
C ARG A 252 -5.29 -5.46 21.03
N THR A 253 -5.89 -6.43 21.71
CA THR A 253 -5.42 -7.82 21.67
C THR A 253 -5.52 -8.40 20.25
N HIS A 254 -6.64 -8.13 19.56
CA HIS A 254 -6.80 -8.52 18.17
C HIS A 254 -5.81 -7.81 17.23
N ALA A 255 -5.46 -6.55 17.50
CA ALA A 255 -4.47 -5.80 16.76
C ALA A 255 -3.09 -6.46 16.83
N VAL A 256 -2.63 -6.78 18.04
CA VAL A 256 -1.36 -7.48 18.26
C VAL A 256 -1.39 -8.85 17.58
N ALA A 257 -2.45 -9.64 17.80
CA ALA A 257 -2.56 -10.97 17.23
C ALA A 257 -2.54 -10.96 15.69
N SER A 258 -3.30 -10.07 15.06
CA SER A 258 -3.38 -9.98 13.60
C SER A 258 -2.06 -9.50 13.00
N THR A 259 -1.41 -8.49 13.59
CA THR A 259 -0.11 -7.99 13.12
C THR A 259 0.98 -9.05 13.25
N THR A 260 1.04 -9.73 14.39
CA THR A 260 1.99 -10.82 14.60
C THR A 260 1.74 -11.97 13.60
N LEU A 261 0.48 -12.36 13.39
CA LEU A 261 0.14 -13.41 12.44
C LEU A 261 0.55 -13.04 11.03
N GLY A 262 0.28 -11.81 10.59
CA GLY A 262 0.70 -11.31 9.27
C GLY A 262 2.22 -11.40 9.08
N GLY A 263 2.99 -11.01 10.09
CA GLY A 263 4.44 -11.12 10.08
C GLY A 263 4.93 -12.57 10.04
N VAL A 264 4.36 -13.44 10.88
CA VAL A 264 4.73 -14.87 10.95
C VAL A 264 4.45 -15.57 9.62
N VAL A 265 3.31 -15.31 8.97
CA VAL A 265 2.98 -15.89 7.66
C VAL A 265 4.04 -15.54 6.62
N VAL A 266 4.45 -14.28 6.53
CA VAL A 266 5.50 -13.85 5.60
C VAL A 266 6.84 -14.48 5.95
N PHE A 267 7.18 -14.56 7.23
CA PHE A 267 8.44 -15.15 7.67
C PHE A 267 8.53 -16.64 7.35
N ILE A 268 7.47 -17.41 7.62
CA ILE A 268 7.42 -18.84 7.26
C ILE A 268 7.56 -18.99 5.74
N PHE A 269 6.85 -18.16 4.99
CA PHE A 269 6.90 -18.22 3.54
C PHE A 269 8.30 -17.89 3.02
N TRP A 270 8.96 -16.86 3.57
CA TRP A 270 10.34 -16.52 3.27
C TRP A 270 11.29 -17.69 3.55
N LEU A 271 11.14 -18.36 4.69
CA LEU A 271 11.95 -19.55 5.03
C LEU A 271 11.79 -20.69 4.00
N THR A 272 10.59 -20.88 3.44
CA THR A 272 10.36 -21.94 2.44
C THR A 272 10.99 -21.66 1.09
N ILE A 273 11.27 -20.37 0.79
CA ILE A 273 11.83 -19.94 -0.50
C ILE A 273 13.34 -19.67 -0.39
N ALA A 274 13.79 -19.21 0.75
CA ALA A 274 15.20 -18.91 1.01
C ALA A 274 16.04 -20.18 1.30
N GLN A 275 15.41 -21.35 1.36
CA GLN A 275 16.14 -22.62 1.43
C GLN A 275 16.63 -22.99 0.02
N PRO A 276 17.96 -23.15 -0.19
CA PRO A 276 18.55 -23.51 -1.46
C PRO A 276 18.14 -24.92 -1.91
#